data_f27266dd89d52f453140b02a72291492
#
_entry.id   f27266dd89d52f453140b02a72291492
#
_cell.length_a   1.000
_cell.length_b   1.000
_cell.length_c   1.000
_cell.angle_alpha   90.00
_cell.angle_beta   90.00
_cell.angle_gamma   90.00
#
_symmetry.space_group_name_H-M   'P 1'
#
loop_
_entity.id
_entity.type
_entity.pdbx_description
1 polymer ?
#
loop_
_entity_poly.entity_id
_entity_poly.type
_entity_poly.pdbx_seq_one_letter_code
_entity_poly.pdbx_strand_id
1 'polypeptide(L)'
;MFQPINKTQWQYLETHPSSWRKQLYFKGSKLTAFTVWSDMIANKDTINETASNWDLPVEAIREAIEYCETNQELLQLEAEAERDYLEERGVVLEPKTTHR
;
A
#
# COMPACT_ATOMS: atom_id res chain seq x y z
N MET A 1 -13.01 -25.32 -2.80
CA MET A 1 -12.55 -24.78 -2.78
C MET A 1 -12.10 -24.13 -2.87
N PHE A 2 -12.14 -23.57 -2.83
CA PHE A 2 -11.77 -22.78 -2.86
C PHE A 2 -10.80 -22.39 -2.87
N GLN A 3 -10.51 -21.95 -3.05
CA GLN A 3 -9.74 -21.47 -3.15
C GLN A 3 -9.14 -20.74 -3.15
N PRO A 4 -8.59 -20.47 -2.80
CA PRO A 4 -7.84 -19.44 -2.61
C PRO A 4 -7.40 -18.82 -3.71
N ILE A 5 -7.58 -18.79 -4.34
CA ILE A 5 -7.31 -18.17 -5.26
C ILE A 5 -7.26 -16.82 -5.25
N ASN A 6 -6.92 -16.29 -4.29
CA ASN A 6 -6.84 -14.92 -4.17
C ASN A 6 -6.05 -14.23 -5.17
N LYS A 7 -4.98 -14.78 -5.62
CA LYS A 7 -4.18 -14.10 -6.57
C LYS A 7 -4.86 -13.89 -7.88
N THR A 8 -5.82 -14.69 -8.18
CA THR A 8 -6.54 -14.48 -9.40
C THR A 8 -7.67 -13.51 -9.24
N GLN A 9 -7.95 -13.15 -8.01
CA GLN A 9 -8.98 -12.20 -7.71
C GLN A 9 -8.57 -10.77 -8.09
N TRP A 10 -7.29 -10.49 -8.06
CA TRP A 10 -6.80 -9.15 -8.30
C TRP A 10 -6.27 -9.02 -9.71
N GLN A 11 -6.79 -8.06 -10.43
CA GLN A 11 -6.36 -7.84 -11.81
C GLN A 11 -5.17 -6.89 -11.88
N TYR A 12 -5.11 -5.95 -10.96
CA TYR A 12 -4.09 -4.91 -10.99
C TYR A 12 -3.06 -5.03 -9.88
N LEU A 13 -3.23 -5.96 -8.96
CA LEU A 13 -2.35 -6.10 -7.82
C LEU A 13 -1.64 -7.44 -7.84
N GLU A 14 -0.44 -7.48 -7.28
CA GLU A 14 0.36 -8.70 -7.25
C GLU A 14 1.28 -8.71 -6.05
N THR A 15 1.76 -9.89 -5.69
CA THR A 15 2.77 -10.00 -4.64
C THR A 15 4.16 -9.76 -5.20
N HIS A 16 5.07 -9.38 -4.30
CA HIS A 16 6.49 -9.29 -4.64
C HIS A 16 7.25 -10.29 -3.79
N PRO A 17 7.52 -11.48 -4.30
CA PRO A 17 8.09 -12.54 -3.46
C PRO A 17 9.44 -12.20 -2.86
N SER A 18 10.20 -11.34 -3.50
CA SER A 18 11.52 -10.97 -2.99
C SER A 18 11.45 -9.91 -1.91
N SER A 19 10.28 -9.36 -1.67
CA SER A 19 10.11 -8.33 -0.65
C SER A 19 9.72 -8.96 0.66
N TRP A 20 10.14 -8.34 1.80
CA TRP A 20 9.68 -8.81 3.10
C TRP A 20 8.21 -8.50 3.33
N ARG A 21 7.68 -7.54 2.56
CA ARG A 21 6.27 -7.18 2.69
C ARG A 21 5.40 -8.21 2.02
N LYS A 22 4.33 -8.60 2.70
CA LYS A 22 3.37 -9.52 2.11
C LYS A 22 2.21 -8.80 1.48
N GLN A 23 2.14 -7.50 1.65
CA GLN A 23 1.07 -6.74 1.02
C GLN A 23 1.27 -6.66 -0.47
N LEU A 24 0.21 -6.29 -1.18
CA LEU A 24 0.23 -6.30 -2.62
C LEU A 24 0.72 -4.99 -3.21
N TYR A 25 1.31 -5.11 -4.37
CA TYR A 25 1.81 -3.97 -5.14
C TYR A 25 1.01 -3.88 -6.42
N PHE A 26 1.00 -2.71 -7.03
CA PHE A 26 0.44 -2.60 -8.37
C PHE A 26 1.36 -3.34 -9.32
N LYS A 27 0.76 -4.11 -10.23
CA LYS A 27 1.53 -4.95 -11.14
C LYS A 27 2.54 -4.13 -11.91
N GLY A 28 3.74 -4.67 -12.01
CA GLY A 28 4.80 -4.03 -12.78
C GLY A 28 5.45 -2.84 -12.12
N SER A 29 5.20 -2.62 -10.82
CA SER A 29 5.77 -1.47 -10.15
C SER A 29 6.18 -1.83 -8.74
N LYS A 30 6.84 -0.91 -8.07
CA LYS A 30 7.19 -1.07 -6.67
C LYS A 30 6.26 -0.27 -5.77
N LEU A 31 5.15 0.18 -6.32
CA LEU A 31 4.18 0.97 -5.59
C LEU A 31 3.17 0.06 -4.93
N THR A 32 3.01 0.16 -3.62
CA THR A 32 2.05 -0.68 -2.92
C THR A 32 0.67 -0.08 -2.99
N ALA A 33 -0.34 -0.95 -2.92
CA ALA A 33 -1.72 -0.48 -2.84
C ALA A 33 -1.93 0.40 -1.62
N PHE A 34 -1.26 0.06 -0.51
CA PHE A 34 -1.41 0.81 0.72
C PHE A 34 -0.93 2.26 0.55
N THR A 35 0.17 2.46 -0.15
CA THR A 35 0.69 3.81 -0.35
C THR A 35 -0.34 4.70 -1.04
N VAL A 36 -0.95 4.19 -2.10
CA VAL A 36 -1.93 4.95 -2.85
C VAL A 36 -3.19 5.19 -2.01
N TRP A 37 -3.65 4.14 -1.33
CA TRP A 37 -4.86 4.23 -0.52
C TRP A 37 -4.70 5.21 0.62
N SER A 38 -3.58 5.13 1.34
CA SER A 38 -3.37 6.03 2.48
C SER A 38 -3.20 7.48 2.01
N ASP A 39 -2.54 7.67 0.88
CA ASP A 39 -2.40 9.01 0.33
C ASP A 39 -3.75 9.60 -0.06
N MET A 40 -4.61 8.76 -0.66
CA MET A 40 -5.94 9.19 -1.04
C MET A 40 -6.74 9.65 0.18
N ILE A 41 -6.66 8.89 1.26
CA ILE A 41 -7.39 9.23 2.47
C ILE A 41 -6.82 10.50 3.10
N ALA A 42 -5.50 10.58 3.18
CA ALA A 42 -4.87 11.73 3.80
C ALA A 42 -5.20 13.03 3.08
N ASN A 43 -5.30 12.96 1.76
CA ASN A 43 -5.58 14.14 0.96
C ASN A 43 -7.06 14.32 0.67
N LYS A 44 -7.88 13.37 1.09
CA LYS A 44 -9.32 13.42 0.86
C LYS A 44 -9.64 13.48 -0.63
N ASP A 45 -8.87 12.76 -1.42
CA ASP A 45 -9.08 12.72 -2.86
C ASP A 45 -10.19 11.74 -3.22
N THR A 46 -10.85 12.02 -4.33
CA THR A 46 -11.79 11.05 -4.88
C THR A 46 -11.03 9.95 -5.60
N ILE A 47 -11.74 8.89 -5.96
CA ILE A 47 -11.14 7.81 -6.74
C ILE A 47 -10.60 8.33 -8.06
N ASN A 48 -11.35 9.19 -8.73
CA ASN A 48 -10.91 9.74 -10.00
C ASN A 48 -9.67 10.61 -9.85
N GLU A 49 -9.64 11.42 -8.79
CA GLU A 49 -8.46 12.25 -8.53
C GLU A 49 -7.24 11.40 -8.25
N THR A 50 -7.43 10.34 -7.47
CA THR A 50 -6.33 9.45 -7.14
C THR A 50 -5.80 8.76 -8.40
N ALA A 51 -6.69 8.28 -9.25
CA ALA A 51 -6.28 7.65 -10.50
C ALA A 51 -5.45 8.60 -11.33
N SER A 52 -5.87 9.85 -11.41
CA SER A 52 -5.14 10.85 -12.17
C SER A 52 -3.78 11.14 -11.54
N ASN A 53 -3.76 11.29 -10.22
CA ASN A 53 -2.53 11.64 -9.52
C ASN A 53 -1.45 10.58 -9.67
N TRP A 54 -1.85 9.32 -9.70
CA TRP A 54 -0.90 8.22 -9.77
C TRP A 54 -0.78 7.62 -11.16
N ASP A 55 -1.54 8.18 -12.11
CA ASP A 55 -1.52 7.69 -13.50
C ASP A 55 -1.90 6.22 -13.56
N LEU A 56 -2.97 5.88 -12.86
CA LEU A 56 -3.48 4.51 -12.80
C LEU A 56 -4.94 4.50 -13.24
N PRO A 57 -5.40 3.36 -13.75
CA PRO A 57 -6.83 3.24 -14.10
C PRO A 57 -7.69 3.30 -12.85
N VAL A 58 -8.90 3.79 -13.01
CA VAL A 58 -9.85 3.86 -11.90
C VAL A 58 -10.07 2.48 -11.30
N GLU A 59 -10.11 1.46 -12.14
CA GLU A 59 -10.31 0.09 -11.65
C GLU A 59 -9.18 -0.36 -10.75
N ALA A 60 -7.96 0.06 -11.03
CA ALA A 60 -6.83 -0.27 -10.17
C ALA A 60 -6.99 0.38 -8.80
N ILE A 61 -7.47 1.61 -8.77
CA ILE A 61 -7.71 2.30 -7.51
C ILE A 61 -8.80 1.58 -6.71
N ARG A 62 -9.86 1.15 -7.40
CA ARG A 62 -10.93 0.43 -6.70
C ARG A 62 -10.43 -0.88 -6.12
N GLU A 63 -9.58 -1.61 -6.84
CA GLU A 63 -8.98 -2.82 -6.28
C GLU A 63 -8.13 -2.53 -5.07
N ALA A 64 -7.33 -1.46 -5.15
CA ALA A 64 -6.47 -1.10 -4.04
C ALA A 64 -7.31 -0.78 -2.79
N ILE A 65 -8.41 -0.06 -2.97
CA ILE A 65 -9.29 0.27 -1.85
C ILE A 65 -9.86 -1.00 -1.24
N GLU A 66 -10.39 -1.88 -2.09
CA GLU A 66 -10.98 -3.11 -1.59
C GLU A 66 -9.96 -3.96 -0.86
N TYR A 67 -8.77 -4.10 -1.45
CA TYR A 67 -7.71 -4.86 -0.81
C TYR A 67 -7.32 -4.26 0.54
N CYS A 68 -7.13 -2.96 0.59
CA CYS A 68 -6.67 -2.34 1.81
C CYS A 68 -7.74 -2.39 2.90
N GLU A 69 -9.00 -2.23 2.52
CA GLU A 69 -10.07 -2.27 3.50
C GLU A 69 -10.25 -3.66 4.11
N THR A 70 -9.95 -4.69 3.35
CA THR A 70 -10.12 -6.04 3.85
C THR A 70 -8.85 -6.63 4.46
N ASN A 71 -7.74 -5.90 4.43
CA ASN A 71 -6.47 -6.40 4.96
C ASN A 71 -5.81 -5.39 5.89
N GLN A 72 -6.60 -4.66 6.64
CA GLN A 72 -6.06 -3.59 7.48
C GLN A 72 -5.10 -4.11 8.54
N GLU A 73 -5.38 -5.29 9.07
CA GLU A 73 -4.52 -5.85 10.09
C GLU A 73 -3.11 -6.11 9.56
N LEU A 74 -3.03 -6.73 8.38
CA LEU A 74 -1.74 -6.98 7.77
C LEU A 74 -1.01 -5.66 7.49
N LEU A 75 -1.73 -4.68 6.94
CA LEU A 75 -1.12 -3.42 6.58
C LEU A 75 -0.61 -2.69 7.82
N GLN A 76 -1.36 -2.75 8.89
CA GLN A 76 -0.93 -2.11 10.12
C GLN A 76 0.30 -2.78 10.70
N LEU A 77 0.33 -4.12 10.68
CA LEU A 77 1.48 -4.84 11.19
C LEU A 77 2.74 -4.52 10.40
N GLU A 78 2.62 -4.44 9.08
CA GLU A 78 3.79 -4.14 8.28
C GLU A 78 4.25 -2.70 8.45
N ALA A 79 3.30 -1.78 8.62
CA ALA A 79 3.67 -0.39 8.87
C ALA A 79 4.42 -0.26 10.19
N GLU A 80 3.98 -0.99 11.21
CA GLU A 80 4.64 -0.96 12.50
C GLU A 80 6.02 -1.59 12.43
N ALA A 81 6.12 -2.70 11.69
CA ALA A 81 7.41 -3.36 11.55
C ALA A 81 8.41 -2.48 10.82
N GLU A 82 7.95 -1.77 9.81
CA GLU A 82 8.83 -0.88 9.08
C GLU A 82 9.28 0.28 9.96
N ARG A 83 8.39 0.83 10.75
CA ARG A 83 8.76 1.89 11.66
C ARG A 83 9.81 1.43 12.66
N ASP A 84 9.58 0.26 13.27
CA ASP A 84 10.53 -0.25 14.24
C ASP A 84 11.89 -0.50 13.60
N TYR A 85 11.90 -1.06 12.40
CA TYR A 85 13.15 -1.32 11.70
C TYR A 85 13.93 -0.04 11.45
N LEU A 86 13.22 0.99 10.97
CA LEU A 86 13.90 2.25 10.67
C LEU A 86 14.39 2.94 11.94
N GLU A 87 13.64 2.86 13.01
CA GLU A 87 14.07 3.47 14.26
C GLU A 87 15.29 2.77 14.82
N GLU A 88 15.36 1.44 14.69
CA GLU A 88 16.52 0.72 15.15
C GLU A 88 17.77 1.10 14.37
N ARG A 89 17.59 1.47 13.11
CA ARG A 89 18.73 1.84 12.30
C ARG A 89 19.07 3.31 12.42
N GLY A 90 18.38 4.02 13.29
CA GLY A 90 18.68 5.41 13.52
C GLY A 90 18.09 6.37 12.50
N VAL A 91 17.14 5.90 11.73
CA VAL A 91 16.51 6.76 10.74
C VAL A 91 15.45 7.61 11.42
N VAL A 92 15.47 8.90 11.15
CA VAL A 92 14.49 9.80 11.71
C VAL A 92 13.26 9.80 10.82
N LEU A 93 12.14 9.39 11.38
CA LEU A 93 10.92 9.27 10.59
C LEU A 93 10.14 10.55 10.48
N GLU A 94 10.36 11.46 11.42
CA GLU A 94 9.66 12.73 11.40
C GLU A 94 10.63 13.84 11.17
N PRO A 95 10.76 14.28 9.95
CA PRO A 95 11.82 15.23 9.62
C PRO A 95 11.77 16.52 10.40
N LYS A 96 10.61 16.94 10.76
CA LYS A 96 10.57 18.20 11.43
C LYS A 96 11.13 18.20 12.80
N THR A 97 11.32 17.08 13.33
CA THR A 97 11.88 17.10 14.63
C THR A 97 13.27 17.48 14.62
N THR A 98 13.73 17.75 13.93
CA THR A 98 14.95 18.07 13.98
C THR A 98 15.43 19.15 14.22
N HIS A 99 14.93 19.25 14.43
CA HIS A 99 15.41 19.92 14.66
C HIS A 99 16.00 20.45 14.81
N ARG A 100 15.93 20.70 14.78
CA ARG A 100 16.49 21.30 14.62
C ARG A 100 16.75 21.73 14.64
#